data_41c6b2ecb59613b8b2ecff9009da87f3
#
_entry.id   41c6b2ecb59613b8b2ecff9009da87f3
#
_cell.length_a   1.000
_cell.length_b   1.000
_cell.length_c   1.000
_cell.angle_alpha   90.00
_cell.angle_beta   90.00
_cell.angle_gamma   90.00
#
_symmetry.space_group_name_H-M   'P 1'
#
loop_
_entity.id
_entity.type
_entity.pdbx_description
1 polymer ?
#
loop_
_entity_poly.entity_id
_entity_poly.type
_entity_poly.pdbx_seq_one_letter_code
_entity_poly.pdbx_strand_id
1 'polypeptide(L)'
;MLPPKHCNINLTGPIPRWDEAIPLGNGILGSLFWGPMEHLRISVDIAGLWLRRRPEEKLDKEFTYAKLVELARKGDVAETRRIFDTPYARPTPTKIPAGHLFLDGLPQGSYQASLDLGTAVASFSQKGTTMLRAFLCMGRPVGVLMLPEAYRDATLTVERPSFGNGTQAAEAGNSVSPGSLQQLALPDANLETEDGMIGFSQKVDDRTAYSLLCKKCGATLYYTAVQAESVEKASRLAKLELCAA
;
A
#
# COMPACT_ATOMS: atom_id res chain seq x y z
N MET A 1 -12.32 -22.99 12.82
CA MET A 1 -11.90 -22.61 14.20
C MET A 1 -11.26 -21.22 14.10
N LEU A 2 -11.68 -20.26 14.91
CA LEU A 2 -11.08 -18.92 14.95
C LEU A 2 -9.73 -18.97 15.68
N PRO A 3 -8.77 -18.10 15.31
CA PRO A 3 -7.50 -17.97 16.03
C PRO A 3 -7.75 -17.61 17.50
N PRO A 4 -6.97 -18.17 18.43
CA PRO A 4 -7.10 -17.78 19.85
C PRO A 4 -6.60 -16.34 20.05
N LYS A 5 -7.18 -15.63 21.02
CA LYS A 5 -6.90 -14.19 21.25
C LYS A 5 -5.42 -13.86 21.52
N HIS A 6 -4.62 -14.79 22.02
CA HIS A 6 -3.19 -14.57 22.24
C HIS A 6 -2.39 -14.47 20.93
N CYS A 7 -2.97 -14.86 19.79
CA CYS A 7 -2.38 -14.68 18.47
C CYS A 7 -2.62 -13.28 17.90
N ASN A 8 -3.48 -12.45 18.53
CA ASN A 8 -3.74 -11.09 18.08
C ASN A 8 -2.46 -10.26 18.07
N ILE A 9 -2.33 -9.36 17.08
CA ILE A 9 -1.21 -8.44 17.01
C ILE A 9 -1.51 -7.26 17.96
N ASN A 10 -0.55 -6.89 18.79
CA ASN A 10 -0.65 -5.74 19.69
C ASN A 10 0.65 -4.93 19.61
N LEU A 11 0.54 -3.67 19.26
CA LEU A 11 1.67 -2.75 19.09
C LEU A 11 1.42 -1.46 19.87
N THR A 12 2.50 -0.77 20.23
CA THR A 12 2.43 0.57 20.81
C THR A 12 2.97 1.57 19.79
N GLY A 13 2.17 2.56 19.42
CA GLY A 13 2.55 3.64 18.52
C GLY A 13 3.06 4.88 19.25
N PRO A 14 3.71 5.81 18.50
CA PRO A 14 3.78 5.86 17.04
C PRO A 14 4.58 4.70 16.45
N ILE A 15 4.04 4.08 15.40
CA ILE A 15 4.73 3.00 14.67
C ILE A 15 5.62 3.65 13.61
N PRO A 16 6.96 3.54 13.71
CA PRO A 16 7.86 4.39 12.92
C PRO A 16 8.02 3.93 11.47
N ARG A 17 7.72 2.67 11.17
CA ARG A 17 8.04 2.05 9.89
C ARG A 17 6.89 1.22 9.35
N TRP A 18 6.75 1.18 8.03
CA TRP A 18 5.72 0.42 7.33
C TRP A 18 5.80 -1.11 7.57
N ASP A 19 7.01 -1.65 7.73
CA ASP A 19 7.26 -3.08 7.96
C ASP A 19 6.94 -3.53 9.41
N GLU A 20 6.66 -2.58 10.29
CA GLU A 20 6.17 -2.80 11.65
C GLU A 20 4.66 -2.47 11.79
N ALA A 21 4.01 -2.12 10.69
CA ALA A 21 2.63 -1.63 10.64
C ALA A 21 1.59 -2.69 11.02
N ILE A 22 0.38 -2.23 11.41
CA ILE A 22 -0.80 -3.09 11.51
C ILE A 22 -1.28 -3.45 10.09
N PRO A 23 -1.25 -4.71 9.68
CA PRO A 23 -1.67 -5.13 8.35
C PRO A 23 -3.15 -5.48 8.30
N LEU A 24 -3.84 -5.06 7.25
CA LEU A 24 -5.14 -5.56 6.85
C LEU A 24 -5.07 -6.06 5.41
N GLY A 25 -5.75 -7.16 5.09
CA GLY A 25 -5.77 -7.72 3.74
C GLY A 25 -6.96 -8.65 3.53
N ASN A 26 -7.56 -8.58 2.33
CA ASN A 26 -8.65 -9.46 1.92
C ASN A 26 -8.35 -10.26 0.63
N GLY A 27 -7.07 -10.27 0.20
CA GLY A 27 -6.62 -10.93 -1.03
C GLY A 27 -6.77 -10.07 -2.30
N ILE A 28 -7.49 -8.97 -2.25
CA ILE A 28 -7.67 -8.01 -3.35
C ILE A 28 -6.96 -6.70 -3.01
N LEU A 29 -7.29 -6.14 -1.86
CA LEU A 29 -6.77 -4.90 -1.29
C LEU A 29 -5.93 -5.23 -0.05
N GLY A 30 -4.81 -4.55 0.10
CA GLY A 30 -3.98 -4.56 1.30
C GLY A 30 -3.81 -3.16 1.86
N SER A 31 -3.68 -3.05 3.18
CA SER A 31 -3.45 -1.78 3.85
C SER A 31 -2.53 -1.96 5.05
N LEU A 32 -1.60 -1.03 5.24
CA LEU A 32 -0.66 -0.99 6.36
C LEU A 32 -0.87 0.32 7.12
N PHE A 33 -1.16 0.23 8.42
CA PHE A 33 -1.42 1.38 9.28
C PHE A 33 -0.22 1.67 10.17
N TRP A 34 0.37 2.86 10.02
CA TRP A 34 1.57 3.27 10.75
C TRP A 34 1.72 4.79 10.84
N GLY A 35 2.72 5.28 11.56
CA GLY A 35 2.95 6.70 11.80
C GLY A 35 2.37 7.19 13.12
N PRO A 36 2.42 8.50 13.38
CA PRO A 36 1.80 9.11 14.55
C PRO A 36 0.28 9.20 14.38
N MET A 37 -0.47 9.18 15.50
CA MET A 37 -1.93 9.12 15.46
C MET A 37 -2.55 10.38 14.82
N GLU A 38 -2.00 11.53 15.07
CA GLU A 38 -2.45 12.83 14.53
C GLU A 38 -2.27 12.95 13.00
N HIS A 39 -1.44 12.08 12.41
CA HIS A 39 -1.15 12.00 10.97
C HIS A 39 -0.93 10.54 10.59
N LEU A 40 -1.96 9.73 10.81
CA LEU A 40 -1.87 8.28 10.61
C LEU A 40 -1.78 7.94 9.12
N ARG A 41 -0.69 7.28 8.72
CA ARG A 41 -0.48 6.83 7.35
C ARG A 41 -1.12 5.48 7.11
N ILE A 42 -1.78 5.34 5.97
CA ILE A 42 -2.35 4.08 5.48
C ILE A 42 -1.75 3.82 4.11
N SER A 43 -0.77 2.93 4.05
CA SER A 43 -0.19 2.48 2.77
C SER A 43 -1.15 1.51 2.12
N VAL A 44 -1.57 1.78 0.89
CA VAL A 44 -2.56 0.98 0.17
C VAL A 44 -1.90 0.21 -0.96
N ASP A 45 -2.29 -1.05 -1.13
CA ASP A 45 -1.79 -1.92 -2.18
C ASP A 45 -2.91 -2.74 -2.84
N ILE A 46 -2.73 -3.07 -4.11
CA ILE A 46 -3.60 -3.95 -4.88
C ILE A 46 -2.81 -5.22 -5.23
N ALA A 47 -3.32 -6.39 -4.92
CA ALA A 47 -2.60 -7.66 -5.08
C ALA A 47 -2.04 -7.88 -6.50
N GLY A 48 -2.79 -7.48 -7.53
CA GLY A 48 -2.43 -7.67 -8.94
C GLY A 48 -1.70 -6.52 -9.62
N LEU A 49 -1.39 -5.42 -8.91
CA LEU A 49 -0.86 -4.21 -9.53
C LEU A 49 0.64 -4.31 -9.80
N TRP A 50 0.99 -4.69 -11.02
CA TRP A 50 2.37 -4.89 -11.47
C TRP A 50 2.62 -4.21 -12.80
N LEU A 51 3.78 -3.54 -12.94
CA LEU A 51 4.33 -3.17 -14.24
C LEU A 51 5.11 -4.36 -14.78
N ARG A 52 4.50 -5.03 -15.78
CA ARG A 52 5.02 -6.29 -16.34
C ARG A 52 5.89 -6.11 -17.59
N ARG A 53 6.42 -4.90 -17.80
CA ARG A 53 7.32 -4.64 -18.92
C ARG A 53 8.51 -5.61 -18.86
N ARG A 54 8.76 -6.34 -19.94
CA ARG A 54 9.93 -7.22 -20.02
C ARG A 54 11.18 -6.35 -20.16
N PRO A 55 12.26 -6.63 -19.42
CA PRO A 55 13.54 -5.98 -19.65
C PRO A 55 14.04 -6.28 -21.08
N GLU A 56 14.62 -5.30 -21.75
CA GLU A 56 15.24 -5.48 -23.08
C GLU A 56 16.49 -6.36 -22.98
N GLU A 57 17.21 -6.26 -21.88
CA GLU A 57 18.40 -7.05 -21.61
C GLU A 57 18.07 -8.49 -21.23
N LYS A 58 18.76 -9.41 -21.86
CA LYS A 58 18.66 -10.84 -21.51
C LYS A 58 19.41 -11.08 -20.19
N LEU A 59 18.96 -12.09 -19.45
CA LEU A 59 19.72 -12.62 -18.31
C LEU A 59 21.08 -13.14 -18.79
N ASP A 60 22.08 -13.09 -17.90
CA ASP A 60 23.38 -13.70 -18.13
C ASP A 60 23.18 -15.19 -18.53
N LYS A 61 23.98 -15.67 -19.48
CA LYS A 61 23.91 -17.08 -19.94
C LYS A 61 24.21 -18.07 -18.82
N GLU A 62 25.01 -17.62 -17.85
CA GLU A 62 25.34 -18.38 -16.64
C GLU A 62 24.31 -18.24 -15.51
N PHE A 63 23.21 -17.50 -15.72
CA PHE A 63 22.11 -17.40 -14.76
C PHE A 63 21.33 -18.73 -14.69
N THR A 64 21.97 -19.73 -14.09
CA THR A 64 21.44 -21.09 -13.96
C THR A 64 21.59 -21.59 -12.52
N TYR A 65 20.67 -22.49 -12.09
CA TYR A 65 20.77 -23.10 -10.76
C TYR A 65 22.11 -23.86 -10.58
N ALA A 66 22.60 -24.57 -11.61
CA ALA A 66 23.86 -25.29 -11.55
C ALA A 66 25.05 -24.35 -11.26
N LYS A 67 25.08 -23.19 -11.92
CA LYS A 67 26.13 -22.17 -11.67
C LYS A 67 26.03 -21.58 -10.28
N LEU A 68 24.81 -21.32 -9.80
CA LEU A 68 24.62 -20.82 -8.42
C LEU A 68 25.17 -21.82 -7.40
N VAL A 69 24.89 -23.11 -7.55
CA VAL A 69 25.40 -24.17 -6.66
C VAL A 69 26.91 -24.28 -6.75
N GLU A 70 27.51 -24.18 -7.94
CA GLU A 70 28.97 -24.19 -8.13
C GLU A 70 29.62 -23.05 -7.36
N LEU A 71 29.13 -21.80 -7.54
CA LEU A 71 29.67 -20.62 -6.91
C LEU A 71 29.48 -20.64 -5.38
N ALA A 72 28.32 -21.10 -4.91
CA ALA A 72 28.06 -21.25 -3.49
C ALA A 72 29.04 -22.25 -2.82
N ARG A 73 29.36 -23.37 -3.49
CA ARG A 73 30.35 -24.36 -3.00
C ARG A 73 31.74 -23.78 -2.98
N LYS A 74 32.07 -22.87 -3.90
CA LYS A 74 33.38 -22.18 -3.94
C LYS A 74 33.48 -21.01 -2.97
N GLY A 75 32.33 -20.54 -2.44
CA GLY A 75 32.27 -19.33 -1.62
C GLY A 75 32.54 -18.05 -2.42
N ASP A 76 32.36 -18.08 -3.75
CA ASP A 76 32.57 -16.93 -4.63
C ASP A 76 31.38 -15.98 -4.61
N VAL A 77 31.35 -15.13 -3.58
CA VAL A 77 30.27 -14.15 -3.36
C VAL A 77 30.27 -13.06 -4.44
N ALA A 78 31.45 -12.65 -4.91
CA ALA A 78 31.57 -11.57 -5.89
C ALA A 78 30.92 -11.97 -7.22
N GLU A 79 31.29 -13.14 -7.73
CA GLU A 79 30.75 -13.65 -8.99
C GLU A 79 29.27 -14.05 -8.85
N THR A 80 28.85 -14.56 -7.68
CA THR A 80 27.43 -14.82 -7.38
C THR A 80 26.62 -13.56 -7.52
N ARG A 81 27.05 -12.45 -6.90
CA ARG A 81 26.37 -11.17 -7.02
C ARG A 81 26.35 -10.63 -8.44
N ARG A 82 27.48 -10.71 -9.15
CA ARG A 82 27.57 -10.25 -10.53
C ARG A 82 26.52 -10.92 -11.43
N ILE A 83 26.32 -12.23 -11.30
CA ILE A 83 25.41 -12.98 -12.15
C ILE A 83 23.97 -12.88 -11.63
N PHE A 84 23.74 -13.04 -10.32
CA PHE A 84 22.42 -13.28 -9.75
C PHE A 84 21.74 -12.03 -9.17
N ASP A 85 22.49 -10.96 -8.82
CA ASP A 85 21.90 -9.71 -8.35
C ASP A 85 21.55 -8.75 -9.50
N THR A 86 22.08 -8.95 -10.70
CA THR A 86 21.77 -8.13 -11.89
C THR A 86 20.27 -7.95 -12.17
N PRO A 87 19.40 -8.97 -12.05
CA PRO A 87 17.97 -8.79 -12.26
C PRO A 87 17.32 -7.83 -11.28
N TYR A 88 17.83 -7.70 -10.06
CA TYR A 88 17.32 -6.79 -9.03
C TYR A 88 17.67 -5.33 -9.28
N ALA A 89 18.67 -5.06 -10.10
CA ALA A 89 19.01 -3.70 -10.53
C ALA A 89 18.09 -3.18 -11.65
N ARG A 90 17.23 -4.04 -12.19
CA ARG A 90 16.31 -3.68 -13.29
C ARG A 90 15.06 -3.01 -12.72
N PRO A 91 14.54 -1.96 -13.37
CA PRO A 91 13.33 -1.29 -12.90
C PRO A 91 12.05 -2.11 -13.14
N THR A 92 12.10 -3.10 -14.03
CA THR A 92 10.94 -3.94 -14.39
C THR A 92 11.32 -5.40 -14.61
N PRO A 93 10.42 -6.37 -14.37
CA PRO A 93 9.07 -6.18 -13.83
C PRO A 93 9.10 -5.76 -12.36
N THR A 94 8.13 -4.94 -11.93
CA THR A 94 8.07 -4.47 -10.55
C THR A 94 6.63 -4.33 -10.05
N LYS A 95 6.46 -4.47 -8.75
CA LYS A 95 5.22 -4.17 -8.05
C LYS A 95 5.03 -2.65 -7.99
N ILE A 96 3.82 -2.18 -8.27
CA ILE A 96 3.45 -0.78 -8.14
C ILE A 96 2.69 -0.59 -6.83
N PRO A 97 3.17 0.26 -5.90
CA PRO A 97 2.37 0.65 -4.74
C PRO A 97 1.17 1.48 -5.22
N ALA A 98 -0.01 1.23 -4.65
CA ALA A 98 -1.20 1.96 -5.08
C ALA A 98 -1.20 3.40 -4.58
N GLY A 99 -0.65 3.67 -3.40
CA GLY A 99 -0.56 5.02 -2.83
C GLY A 99 -0.68 5.03 -1.33
N HIS A 100 -0.80 6.23 -0.79
CA HIS A 100 -0.97 6.44 0.64
C HIS A 100 -2.22 7.29 0.92
N LEU A 101 -2.84 7.00 2.05
CA LEU A 101 -3.85 7.86 2.64
C LEU A 101 -3.30 8.40 3.96
N PHE A 102 -3.63 9.64 4.29
CA PHE A 102 -3.31 10.23 5.59
C PHE A 102 -4.60 10.60 6.29
N LEU A 103 -4.78 10.06 7.49
CA LEU A 103 -5.88 10.41 8.38
C LEU A 103 -5.38 11.45 9.38
N ASP A 104 -5.93 12.66 9.28
CA ASP A 104 -5.58 13.82 10.08
C ASP A 104 -6.72 14.20 11.04
N GLY A 105 -6.38 14.83 12.16
CA GLY A 105 -7.36 15.34 13.12
C GLY A 105 -7.63 14.43 14.31
N LEU A 106 -6.85 13.35 14.48
CA LEU A 106 -6.85 12.55 15.70
C LEU A 106 -5.86 13.12 16.74
N PRO A 107 -6.02 12.80 18.04
CA PRO A 107 -5.15 13.35 19.08
C PRO A 107 -3.70 12.89 18.96
N GLN A 108 -2.78 13.80 19.30
CA GLN A 108 -1.35 13.49 19.39
C GLN A 108 -1.03 12.54 20.55
N GLY A 109 0.09 11.84 20.43
CA GLY A 109 0.71 11.05 21.48
C GLY A 109 0.71 9.55 21.25
N SER A 110 1.18 8.81 22.25
CA SER A 110 1.28 7.36 22.17
C SER A 110 -0.11 6.72 22.12
N TYR A 111 -0.23 5.64 21.35
CA TYR A 111 -1.47 4.86 21.20
C TYR A 111 -1.21 3.35 21.26
N GLN A 112 -2.25 2.58 21.52
CA GLN A 112 -2.25 1.14 21.39
C GLN A 112 -2.93 0.76 20.08
N ALA A 113 -2.28 -0.06 19.27
CA ALA A 113 -2.84 -0.63 18.06
C ALA A 113 -2.99 -2.13 18.22
N SER A 114 -4.13 -2.66 17.85
CA SER A 114 -4.38 -4.10 17.90
C SER A 114 -5.09 -4.58 16.66
N LEU A 115 -4.75 -5.80 16.21
CA LEU A 115 -5.48 -6.51 15.17
C LEU A 115 -6.04 -7.80 15.76
N ASP A 116 -7.36 -7.89 15.81
CA ASP A 116 -8.07 -9.11 16.17
C ASP A 116 -8.13 -10.04 14.96
N LEU A 117 -7.38 -11.13 15.02
CA LEU A 117 -7.32 -12.11 13.92
C LEU A 117 -8.61 -12.91 13.75
N GLY A 118 -9.47 -12.94 14.77
CA GLY A 118 -10.77 -13.62 14.70
C GLY A 118 -11.80 -12.84 13.90
N THR A 119 -11.74 -11.52 13.95
CA THR A 119 -12.69 -10.60 13.27
C THR A 119 -12.08 -9.83 12.11
N ALA A 120 -10.73 -9.86 11.96
CA ALA A 120 -9.96 -9.06 11.03
C ALA A 120 -10.20 -7.54 11.19
N VAL A 121 -10.44 -7.09 12.43
CA VAL A 121 -10.62 -5.67 12.76
C VAL A 121 -9.38 -5.14 13.46
N ALA A 122 -8.82 -4.07 12.90
CA ALA A 122 -7.79 -3.28 13.58
C ALA A 122 -8.46 -2.22 14.46
N SER A 123 -7.90 -1.97 15.64
CA SER A 123 -8.39 -0.97 16.59
C SER A 123 -7.22 -0.14 17.10
N PHE A 124 -7.41 1.17 17.16
CA PHE A 124 -6.43 2.11 17.67
C PHE A 124 -7.04 2.86 18.85
N SER A 125 -6.35 2.87 19.98
CA SER A 125 -6.87 3.47 21.22
C SER A 125 -5.80 4.30 21.92
N GLN A 126 -6.23 5.35 22.62
CA GLN A 126 -5.39 6.19 23.44
C GLN A 126 -6.04 6.35 24.82
N LYS A 127 -5.27 6.13 25.89
CA LYS A 127 -5.76 6.20 27.27
C LYS A 127 -7.05 5.38 27.52
N GLY A 128 -7.16 4.21 26.87
CA GLY A 128 -8.32 3.33 26.99
C GLY A 128 -9.52 3.71 26.12
N THR A 129 -9.47 4.81 25.38
CA THR A 129 -10.55 5.23 24.47
C THR A 129 -10.20 4.85 23.03
N THR A 130 -11.12 4.19 22.33
CA THR A 130 -10.96 3.87 20.91
C THR A 130 -11.07 5.12 20.08
N MET A 131 -10.06 5.36 19.23
CA MET A 131 -9.98 6.50 18.30
C MET A 131 -10.37 6.11 16.88
N LEU A 132 -10.07 4.85 16.49
CA LEU A 132 -10.28 4.35 15.15
C LEU A 132 -10.49 2.84 15.20
N ARG A 133 -11.45 2.34 14.40
CA ARG A 133 -11.51 0.94 13.97
C ARG A 133 -11.40 0.88 12.46
N ALA A 134 -10.68 -0.13 11.96
CA ALA A 134 -10.48 -0.31 10.54
C ALA A 134 -10.63 -1.78 10.14
N PHE A 135 -11.20 -2.01 8.97
CA PHE A 135 -11.31 -3.34 8.37
C PHE A 135 -11.41 -3.23 6.84
N LEU A 136 -11.19 -4.35 6.15
CA LEU A 136 -11.45 -4.48 4.71
C LEU A 136 -12.69 -5.33 4.48
N CYS A 137 -13.56 -4.91 3.56
CA CYS A 137 -14.75 -5.67 3.19
C CYS A 137 -14.36 -6.98 2.51
N MET A 138 -14.95 -8.11 2.94
CA MET A 138 -14.73 -9.40 2.29
C MET A 138 -15.23 -9.38 0.84
N GLY A 139 -14.38 -9.83 -0.09
CA GLY A 139 -14.72 -9.96 -1.50
C GLY A 139 -14.86 -8.64 -2.28
N ARG A 140 -14.59 -7.49 -1.64
CA ARG A 140 -14.64 -6.16 -2.28
C ARG A 140 -13.37 -5.38 -2.00
N PRO A 141 -12.87 -4.56 -2.94
CA PRO A 141 -11.69 -3.72 -2.74
C PRO A 141 -12.01 -2.46 -1.93
N VAL A 142 -12.70 -2.60 -0.80
CA VAL A 142 -13.16 -1.46 0.02
C VAL A 142 -12.59 -1.58 1.43
N GLY A 143 -11.93 -0.53 1.87
CA GLY A 143 -11.51 -0.33 3.26
C GLY A 143 -12.43 0.65 3.98
N VAL A 144 -12.68 0.38 5.25
CA VAL A 144 -13.58 1.15 6.12
C VAL A 144 -12.82 1.61 7.35
N LEU A 145 -12.93 2.90 7.65
CA LEU A 145 -12.39 3.55 8.84
C LEU A 145 -13.56 4.12 9.65
N MET A 146 -13.77 3.61 10.85
CA MET A 146 -14.86 4.04 11.74
C MET A 146 -14.27 4.88 12.88
N LEU A 147 -14.66 6.12 12.95
CA LEU A 147 -14.26 7.06 14.00
C LEU A 147 -15.40 7.22 15.02
N PRO A 148 -15.10 7.49 16.30
CA PRO A 148 -16.07 8.05 17.23
C PRO A 148 -16.60 9.39 16.71
N GLU A 149 -17.84 9.74 17.06
CA GLU A 149 -18.47 10.99 16.61
C GLU A 149 -17.67 12.24 17.01
N ALA A 150 -16.93 12.17 18.12
CA ALA A 150 -16.03 13.26 18.56
C ALA A 150 -14.92 13.60 17.53
N TYR A 151 -14.61 12.69 16.61
CA TYR A 151 -13.59 12.85 15.55
C TYR A 151 -14.21 12.89 14.16
N ARG A 152 -15.51 13.20 14.06
CA ARG A 152 -16.21 13.29 12.78
C ARG A 152 -15.59 14.29 11.79
N ASP A 153 -14.85 15.30 12.30
CA ASP A 153 -14.20 16.32 11.48
C ASP A 153 -12.78 15.92 11.01
N ALA A 154 -12.31 14.73 11.40
CA ALA A 154 -11.07 14.17 10.86
C ALA A 154 -11.12 14.10 9.32
N THR A 155 -10.00 14.37 8.68
CA THR A 155 -9.89 14.42 7.22
C THR A 155 -9.05 13.28 6.68
N LEU A 156 -9.35 12.85 5.46
CA LEU A 156 -8.58 11.86 4.74
C LEU A 156 -8.02 12.53 3.47
N THR A 157 -6.70 12.52 3.34
CA THR A 157 -6.01 12.99 2.14
C THR A 157 -5.38 11.83 1.40
N VAL A 158 -5.16 11.99 0.09
CA VAL A 158 -4.63 10.93 -0.78
C VAL A 158 -3.33 11.40 -1.41
N GLU A 159 -2.29 10.60 -1.27
CA GLU A 159 -0.99 10.82 -1.90
C GLU A 159 -0.66 9.70 -2.87
N ARG A 160 -0.31 10.06 -4.11
CA ARG A 160 0.18 9.11 -5.09
C ARG A 160 1.67 8.80 -4.86
N PRO A 161 2.15 7.61 -5.22
CA PRO A 161 3.58 7.32 -5.22
C PRO A 161 4.31 8.25 -6.20
N SER A 162 5.52 8.69 -5.85
CA SER A 162 6.36 9.47 -6.75
C SER A 162 7.05 8.55 -7.75
N PHE A 163 6.71 8.70 -9.03
CA PHE A 163 7.31 7.97 -10.15
C PHE A 163 8.25 8.84 -11.00
N GLY A 164 8.55 10.06 -10.58
CA GLY A 164 9.35 11.02 -11.34
C GLY A 164 10.72 11.30 -10.71
N ASN A 165 11.51 12.13 -11.38
CA ASN A 165 12.87 12.54 -10.99
C ASN A 165 12.93 13.44 -9.73
N GLY A 166 11.97 13.33 -8.84
CA GLY A 166 11.98 14.08 -7.58
C GLY A 166 13.11 13.61 -6.68
N THR A 167 13.85 14.58 -6.14
CA THR A 167 14.90 14.43 -5.13
C THR A 167 14.35 14.08 -3.73
N GLN A 168 13.16 13.54 -3.64
CA GLN A 168 12.70 13.00 -2.36
C GLN A 168 13.59 11.79 -2.06
N ALA A 169 14.41 11.97 -1.03
CA ALA A 169 15.13 10.88 -0.40
C ALA A 169 14.14 9.73 -0.23
N ALA A 170 14.57 8.54 -0.63
CA ALA A 170 13.81 7.34 -0.37
C ALA A 170 13.34 7.39 1.08
N GLU A 171 12.06 7.58 1.29
CA GLU A 171 11.51 7.35 2.61
C GLU A 171 11.88 5.91 2.94
N ALA A 172 12.71 5.75 3.96
CA ALA A 172 13.05 4.46 4.50
C ALA A 172 11.73 3.75 4.81
N GLY A 173 11.31 2.82 3.96
CA GLY A 173 10.05 2.17 4.20
C GLY A 173 9.22 1.73 3.00
N ASN A 174 9.63 1.99 1.77
CA ASN A 174 9.00 1.36 0.62
C ASN A 174 9.64 0.01 0.32
N SER A 175 8.82 -1.04 0.17
CA SER A 175 9.26 -2.40 -0.19
C SER A 175 9.87 -2.50 -1.60
N VAL A 176 9.80 -1.44 -2.37
CA VAL A 176 10.39 -1.31 -3.69
C VAL A 176 11.60 -0.41 -3.57
N SER A 177 12.74 -0.81 -4.11
CA SER A 177 13.96 0.00 -4.12
C SER A 177 13.66 1.39 -4.67
N PRO A 178 13.97 2.47 -3.95
CA PRO A 178 13.60 3.84 -4.34
C PRO A 178 14.06 4.23 -5.75
N GLY A 179 15.23 3.76 -6.16
CA GLY A 179 15.75 3.97 -7.50
C GLY A 179 14.92 3.32 -8.61
N SER A 180 14.16 2.26 -8.33
CA SER A 180 13.37 1.58 -9.35
C SER A 180 12.06 2.30 -9.67
N LEU A 181 11.38 2.89 -8.70
CA LEU A 181 10.13 3.64 -8.96
C LEU A 181 10.38 4.90 -9.78
N GLN A 182 11.46 5.63 -9.51
CA GLN A 182 11.85 6.82 -10.27
C GLN A 182 12.16 6.49 -11.74
N GLN A 183 12.71 5.32 -12.02
CA GLN A 183 13.04 4.87 -13.38
C GLN A 183 11.82 4.42 -14.19
N LEU A 184 10.66 4.23 -13.56
CA LEU A 184 9.45 3.76 -14.27
C LEU A 184 8.87 4.82 -15.19
N ALA A 185 9.11 6.10 -14.93
CA ALA A 185 8.63 7.23 -15.75
C ALA A 185 7.14 7.11 -16.12
N LEU A 186 6.29 6.80 -15.14
CA LEU A 186 4.86 6.72 -15.36
C LEU A 186 4.30 8.13 -15.65
N PRO A 187 3.26 8.24 -16.50
CA PRO A 187 2.62 9.52 -16.80
C PRO A 187 2.00 10.13 -15.54
N ASP A 188 1.65 11.41 -15.62
CA ASP A 188 0.95 12.09 -14.52
C ASP A 188 -0.40 11.44 -14.25
N ALA A 189 -0.76 11.39 -12.96
CA ALA A 189 -2.04 10.88 -12.54
C ALA A 189 -3.16 11.90 -12.80
N ASN A 190 -4.35 11.40 -13.12
CA ASN A 190 -5.56 12.21 -13.18
C ASN A 190 -6.11 12.38 -11.76
N LEU A 191 -6.14 13.60 -11.26
CA LEU A 191 -6.77 13.91 -9.97
C LEU A 191 -8.28 13.79 -10.10
N GLU A 192 -8.90 13.25 -9.07
CA GLU A 192 -10.35 13.02 -8.97
C GLU A 192 -10.90 13.80 -7.78
N THR A 193 -11.89 14.64 -8.03
CA THR A 193 -12.64 15.36 -6.99
C THR A 193 -14.07 15.51 -7.49
N GLU A 194 -14.92 14.57 -7.12
CA GLU A 194 -16.31 14.51 -7.58
C GLU A 194 -17.19 13.83 -6.52
N ASP A 195 -18.39 14.33 -6.29
CA ASP A 195 -19.42 13.76 -5.38
C ASP A 195 -18.89 13.46 -3.96
N GLY A 196 -18.00 14.30 -3.45
CA GLY A 196 -17.36 14.12 -2.14
C GLY A 196 -16.31 13.00 -2.10
N MET A 197 -15.94 12.45 -3.24
CA MET A 197 -14.81 11.55 -3.40
C MET A 197 -13.56 12.35 -3.76
N ILE A 198 -12.42 11.93 -3.23
CA ILE A 198 -11.12 12.50 -3.56
C ILE A 198 -10.12 11.37 -3.83
N GLY A 199 -9.17 11.62 -4.73
CA GLY A 199 -8.12 10.67 -5.05
C GLY A 199 -7.51 10.89 -6.41
N PHE A 200 -7.10 9.80 -7.05
CA PHE A 200 -6.49 9.86 -8.37
C PHE A 200 -6.64 8.55 -9.15
N SER A 201 -6.47 8.67 -10.47
CA SER A 201 -6.33 7.53 -11.37
C SER A 201 -5.00 7.60 -12.12
N GLN A 202 -4.30 6.48 -12.22
CA GLN A 202 -2.94 6.37 -12.74
C GLN A 202 -2.87 5.33 -13.85
N LYS A 203 -2.33 5.73 -15.01
CA LYS A 203 -1.91 4.77 -16.05
C LYS A 203 -0.57 4.13 -15.66
N VAL A 204 -0.48 2.81 -15.74
CA VAL A 204 0.76 2.05 -15.49
C VAL A 204 1.42 1.63 -16.80
N ASP A 205 0.63 1.04 -17.71
CA ASP A 205 1.05 0.69 -19.06
C ASP A 205 -0.16 0.72 -20.01
N ASP A 206 -0.04 0.16 -21.22
CA ASP A 206 -1.11 0.20 -22.22
C ASP A 206 -2.31 -0.70 -21.90
N ARG A 207 -2.19 -1.57 -20.91
CA ARG A 207 -3.23 -2.52 -20.48
C ARG A 207 -3.53 -2.48 -19.00
N THR A 208 -2.90 -1.55 -18.27
CA THR A 208 -3.01 -1.49 -16.81
C THR A 208 -3.12 -0.04 -16.37
N ALA A 209 -4.18 0.23 -15.67
CA ALA A 209 -4.39 1.47 -14.93
C ALA A 209 -5.01 1.13 -13.57
N TYR A 210 -4.94 2.05 -12.63
CA TYR A 210 -5.63 1.89 -11.35
C TYR A 210 -6.16 3.23 -10.85
N SER A 211 -7.11 3.16 -9.93
CA SER A 211 -7.65 4.32 -9.23
C SER A 211 -7.61 4.07 -7.73
N LEU A 212 -7.18 5.06 -6.96
CA LEU A 212 -7.26 5.10 -5.50
C LEU A 212 -8.15 6.28 -5.13
N LEU A 213 -9.33 5.99 -4.58
CA LEU A 213 -10.32 6.98 -4.17
C LEU A 213 -10.70 6.79 -2.71
N CYS A 214 -11.08 7.86 -2.05
CA CYS A 214 -11.73 7.82 -0.75
C CYS A 214 -12.94 8.75 -0.68
N LYS A 215 -13.86 8.44 0.25
CA LYS A 215 -15.08 9.19 0.52
C LYS A 215 -15.37 9.21 2.01
N LYS A 216 -15.91 10.32 2.48
CA LYS A 216 -16.34 10.48 3.86
C LYS A 216 -17.87 10.52 3.95
N CYS A 217 -18.41 9.76 4.91
CA CYS A 217 -19.85 9.75 5.24
C CYS A 217 -20.00 9.85 6.76
N GLY A 218 -20.24 11.06 7.27
CA GLY A 218 -20.26 11.33 8.72
C GLY A 218 -18.92 11.02 9.40
N ALA A 219 -18.94 10.18 10.41
CA ALA A 219 -17.74 9.70 11.11
C ALA A 219 -17.11 8.44 10.50
N THR A 220 -17.61 7.97 9.35
CA THR A 220 -17.05 6.84 8.62
C THR A 220 -16.39 7.31 7.35
N LEU A 221 -15.17 6.80 7.11
CA LEU A 221 -14.42 7.06 5.89
C LEU A 221 -14.24 5.73 5.13
N TYR A 222 -14.42 5.79 3.84
CA TYR A 222 -14.27 4.67 2.93
C TYR A 222 -13.13 4.96 1.96
N TYR A 223 -12.40 3.93 1.59
CA TYR A 223 -11.42 4.02 0.51
C TYR A 223 -11.44 2.75 -0.34
N THR A 224 -11.05 2.90 -1.58
CA THR A 224 -10.95 1.78 -2.52
C THR A 224 -9.76 1.97 -3.43
N ALA A 225 -9.15 0.86 -3.84
CA ALA A 225 -8.18 0.87 -4.92
C ALA A 225 -8.53 -0.25 -5.92
N VAL A 226 -8.71 0.13 -7.18
CA VAL A 226 -9.20 -0.75 -8.24
C VAL A 226 -8.29 -0.69 -9.44
N GLN A 227 -7.90 -1.84 -9.96
CA GLN A 227 -7.15 -1.99 -11.21
C GLN A 227 -8.09 -2.29 -12.37
N ALA A 228 -7.82 -1.70 -13.54
CA ALA A 228 -8.52 -1.97 -14.80
C ALA A 228 -7.58 -1.81 -15.99
N GLU A 229 -8.09 -2.06 -17.20
CA GLU A 229 -7.34 -1.92 -18.45
C GLU A 229 -7.18 -0.47 -18.92
N SER A 230 -7.98 0.47 -18.39
CA SER A 230 -7.87 1.90 -18.68
C SER A 230 -8.16 2.76 -17.46
N VAL A 231 -7.70 4.03 -17.50
CA VAL A 231 -7.92 5.01 -16.44
C VAL A 231 -9.41 5.25 -16.22
N GLU A 232 -10.18 5.43 -17.29
CA GLU A 232 -11.62 5.69 -17.24
C GLU A 232 -12.38 4.54 -16.59
N LYS A 233 -12.00 3.30 -16.94
CA LYS A 233 -12.63 2.11 -16.34
C LYS A 233 -12.23 1.94 -14.88
N ALA A 234 -10.97 2.17 -14.51
CA ALA A 234 -10.51 2.11 -13.12
C ALA A 234 -11.25 3.13 -12.26
N SER A 235 -11.34 4.40 -12.71
CA SER A 235 -12.09 5.46 -12.03
C SER A 235 -13.57 5.09 -11.84
N ARG A 236 -14.24 4.68 -12.92
CA ARG A 236 -15.65 4.29 -12.87
C ARG A 236 -15.91 3.15 -11.88
N LEU A 237 -15.06 2.09 -11.90
CA LEU A 237 -15.22 0.96 -10.98
C LEU A 237 -14.97 1.38 -9.53
N ALA A 238 -13.95 2.20 -9.27
CA ALA A 238 -13.69 2.71 -7.93
C ALA A 238 -14.85 3.55 -7.38
N LYS A 239 -15.45 4.43 -8.21
CA LYS A 239 -16.65 5.20 -7.83
C LYS A 239 -17.82 4.29 -7.50
N LEU A 240 -18.07 3.25 -8.31
CA LEU A 240 -19.14 2.27 -8.03
C LEU A 240 -18.91 1.53 -6.70
N GLU A 241 -17.68 1.15 -6.38
CA GLU A 241 -17.35 0.51 -5.10
C GLU A 241 -17.66 1.44 -3.91
N LEU A 242 -17.31 2.72 -3.99
CA LEU A 242 -17.59 3.70 -2.93
C LEU A 242 -19.06 4.12 -2.85
N CYS A 243 -19.82 4.07 -3.94
CA CYS A 243 -21.26 4.35 -3.93
C CYS A 243 -22.07 3.20 -3.32
N ALA A 244 -21.56 1.98 -3.42
CA ALA A 244 -22.20 0.78 -2.88
C ALA A 244 -21.76 0.43 -1.44
N ALA A 245 -20.83 1.21 -0.85
CA ALA A 245 -20.32 1.04 0.52
C ALA A 245 -21.13 1.87 1.51
#